data_7436713bf9db62f85fe73ba49e4eb5cf
#
_entry.id   7436713bf9db62f85fe73ba49e4eb5cf
#
_cell.length_a   1.000
_cell.length_b   1.000
_cell.length_c   1.000
_cell.angle_alpha   90.00
_cell.angle_beta   90.00
_cell.angle_gamma   90.00
#
_symmetry.space_group_name_H-M   'P 1'
#
loop_
_entity.id
_entity.type
_entity.pdbx_description
1 polymer ?
#
loop_
_entity_poly.entity_id
_entity_poly.type
_entity_poly.pdbx_seq_one_letter_code
_entity_poly.pdbx_strand_id
1 'polypeptide(L)'
;MAEANNTKYGLAAGLISDNEKLFEGFSQKINAGVINFNSTTTGASGAFPFGGIGRSGNLRPAGFYAADYCAWPKASIIKKL
;
A
#
# COMPACT_ATOMS: atom_id res chain seq x y z
N MET A 1 -2.30 -4.84 18.81
CA MET A 1 -2.16 -5.45 17.44
C MET A 1 -3.35 -6.32 17.07
N ALA A 2 -3.73 -7.27 17.89
CA ALA A 2 -4.86 -8.14 17.55
C ALA A 2 -6.15 -7.37 17.29
N GLU A 3 -6.43 -6.35 18.09
CA GLU A 3 -7.62 -5.53 17.94
C GLU A 3 -7.56 -4.64 16.69
N ALA A 4 -6.39 -4.07 16.41
CA ALA A 4 -6.19 -3.26 15.20
C ALA A 4 -6.36 -4.09 13.91
N ASN A 5 -6.00 -5.36 13.93
CA ASN A 5 -6.18 -6.28 12.82
C ASN A 5 -7.55 -6.97 12.81
N ASN A 6 -8.38 -6.75 13.81
CA ASN A 6 -9.69 -7.39 13.90
C ASN A 6 -10.73 -6.66 13.05
N THR A 7 -10.51 -6.66 11.75
CA THR A 7 -11.39 -6.03 10.78
C THR A 7 -11.22 -6.72 9.41
N LYS A 8 -12.23 -6.57 8.57
CA LYS A 8 -12.19 -7.05 7.18
C LYS A 8 -11.53 -6.04 6.23
N TYR A 9 -11.19 -4.87 6.74
CA TYR A 9 -10.60 -3.77 5.99
C TYR A 9 -9.15 -3.56 6.39
N GLY A 10 -8.37 -2.90 5.55
CA GLY A 10 -6.97 -2.60 5.84
C GLY A 10 -6.39 -1.62 4.84
N LEU A 11 -6.87 -0.37 4.85
CA LEU A 11 -6.36 0.65 3.95
C LEU A 11 -5.16 1.38 4.57
N ALA A 12 -5.35 2.01 5.70
CA ALA A 12 -4.32 2.82 6.33
C ALA A 12 -4.28 2.59 7.84
N ALA A 13 -3.10 2.63 8.40
CA ALA A 13 -2.88 2.54 9.84
C ALA A 13 -1.72 3.44 10.25
N GLY A 14 -1.74 3.90 11.48
CA GLY A 14 -0.69 4.73 12.03
C GLY A 14 -0.32 4.31 13.44
N LEU A 15 0.94 4.53 13.80
CA LEU A 15 1.45 4.33 15.15
C LEU A 15 1.98 5.65 15.68
N ILE A 16 1.52 6.05 16.85
CA ILE A 16 2.04 7.22 17.56
C ILE A 16 2.89 6.72 18.71
N SER A 17 4.17 6.98 18.66
CA SER A 17 5.12 6.53 19.69
C SER A 17 6.42 7.30 19.56
N ASP A 18 7.16 7.40 20.67
CA ASP A 18 8.52 7.92 20.69
C ASP A 18 9.58 6.83 20.48
N ASN A 19 9.16 5.59 20.26
CA ASN A 19 10.04 4.44 20.09
C ASN A 19 9.96 3.89 18.66
N GLU A 20 10.98 4.16 17.86
CA GLU A 20 11.04 3.71 16.46
C GLU A 20 11.06 2.18 16.30
N LYS A 21 11.58 1.46 17.30
CA LYS A 21 11.60 -0.01 17.25
C LYS A 21 10.20 -0.60 17.31
N LEU A 22 9.28 0.07 17.98
CA LEU A 22 7.88 -0.35 17.99
C LEU A 22 7.26 -0.25 16.60
N PHE A 23 7.67 0.73 15.80
CA PHE A 23 7.19 0.88 14.43
C PHE A 23 7.63 -0.28 13.54
N GLU A 24 8.86 -0.75 13.70
CA GLU A 24 9.36 -1.90 12.92
C GLU A 24 8.48 -3.13 13.14
N GLY A 25 8.19 -3.46 14.41
CA GLY A 25 7.30 -4.57 14.74
C GLY A 25 5.86 -4.33 14.30
N PHE A 26 5.38 -3.10 14.45
CA PHE A 26 4.05 -2.71 14.00
C PHE A 26 3.90 -2.85 12.48
N SER A 27 4.87 -2.36 11.71
CA SER A 27 4.80 -2.39 10.25
C SER A 27 4.76 -3.81 9.68
N GLN A 28 5.39 -4.76 10.38
CA GLN A 28 5.38 -6.16 9.95
C GLN A 28 4.08 -6.89 10.30
N LYS A 29 3.37 -6.46 11.32
CA LYS A 29 2.20 -7.17 11.86
C LYS A 29 0.87 -6.53 11.51
N ILE A 30 0.82 -5.24 11.21
CA ILE A 30 -0.42 -4.56 10.88
C ILE A 30 -0.86 -4.91 9.44
N ASN A 31 -2.14 -5.20 9.29
CA ASN A 31 -2.72 -5.52 8.00
C ASN A 31 -3.32 -4.27 7.36
N ALA A 32 -2.47 -3.48 6.72
CA ALA A 32 -2.87 -2.27 6.02
C ALA A 32 -1.92 -1.97 4.87
N GLY A 33 -2.41 -1.28 3.85
CA GLY A 33 -1.62 -0.93 2.68
C GLY A 33 -0.79 0.34 2.84
N VAL A 34 -1.24 1.27 3.70
CA VAL A 34 -0.52 2.50 4.01
C VAL A 34 -0.23 2.52 5.51
N ILE A 35 1.03 2.70 5.88
CA ILE A 35 1.48 2.64 7.26
C ILE A 35 2.28 3.89 7.59
N ASN A 36 1.88 4.60 8.62
CA ASN A 36 2.51 5.84 9.04
C ASN A 36 3.04 5.75 10.46
N PHE A 37 4.13 6.47 10.73
CA PHE A 37 4.70 6.62 12.06
C PHE A 37 4.64 8.08 12.48
N ASN A 38 4.05 8.33 13.66
CA ASN A 38 3.86 9.67 14.21
C ASN A 38 3.15 10.63 13.26
N SER A 39 2.24 10.11 12.48
CA SER A 39 1.46 10.86 11.49
C SER A 39 0.04 10.31 11.46
N THR A 40 -0.86 11.08 10.91
CA THR A 40 -2.24 10.64 10.68
C THR A 40 -2.28 9.59 9.57
N THR A 41 -3.43 8.99 9.35
CA THR A 41 -3.63 7.96 8.32
C THR A 41 -3.80 8.56 6.92
N THR A 42 -3.28 9.75 6.69
CA THR A 42 -3.23 10.44 5.40
C THR A 42 -1.85 10.28 4.77
N GLY A 43 -1.65 10.75 3.57
CA GLY A 43 -0.33 10.80 2.96
C GLY A 43 -0.10 9.84 1.81
N ALA A 44 -1.15 9.57 1.04
CA ALA A 44 -1.00 8.87 -0.22
C ALA A 44 -0.12 9.69 -1.18
N SER A 45 0.70 9.00 -1.96
CA SER A 45 1.58 9.62 -2.94
C SER A 45 1.57 8.81 -4.23
N GLY A 46 1.54 9.51 -5.37
CA GLY A 46 1.64 8.85 -6.68
C GLY A 46 2.99 8.17 -6.92
N ALA A 47 4.01 8.48 -6.12
CA ALA A 47 5.32 7.86 -6.20
C ALA A 47 5.41 6.53 -5.46
N PHE A 48 4.36 6.16 -4.71
CA PHE A 48 4.30 4.94 -3.93
C PHE A 48 3.07 4.12 -4.31
N PRO A 49 3.09 2.80 -4.04
CA PRO A 49 1.88 2.01 -4.18
C PRO A 49 0.79 2.51 -3.23
N PHE A 50 -0.45 2.46 -3.68
CA PHE A 50 -1.60 2.80 -2.88
C PHE A 50 -2.65 1.71 -3.01
N GLY A 51 -3.19 1.29 -1.90
CA GLY A 51 -4.26 0.30 -1.85
C GLY A 51 -4.24 -0.42 -0.53
N GLY A 52 -5.33 -1.09 -0.24
CA GLY A 52 -5.51 -1.83 0.99
C GLY A 52 -5.59 -3.32 0.77
N ILE A 53 -5.71 -4.02 1.86
CA ILE A 53 -5.93 -5.44 1.89
C ILE A 53 -7.36 -5.75 2.33
N GLY A 54 -7.75 -7.01 2.24
CA GLY A 54 -9.09 -7.42 2.57
C GLY A 54 -10.13 -6.68 1.73
N ARG A 55 -11.17 -6.18 2.36
CA ARG A 55 -12.23 -5.43 1.70
C ARG A 55 -11.83 -4.01 1.27
N SER A 56 -10.66 -3.55 1.69
CA SER A 56 -10.12 -2.25 1.27
C SER A 56 -9.36 -2.31 -0.05
N GLY A 57 -9.26 -3.45 -0.69
CA GLY A 57 -8.49 -3.60 -1.91
C GLY A 57 -9.04 -4.66 -2.85
N ASN A 58 -8.45 -4.71 -4.03
CA ASN A 58 -8.80 -5.66 -5.08
C ASN A 58 -7.59 -6.52 -5.49
N LEU A 59 -6.63 -6.70 -4.59
CA LEU A 59 -5.38 -7.43 -4.80
C LEU A 59 -4.37 -6.70 -5.71
N ARG A 60 -4.66 -5.48 -6.12
CA ARG A 60 -3.77 -4.69 -6.98
C ARG A 60 -3.53 -3.31 -6.39
N PRO A 61 -2.30 -2.98 -5.97
CA PRO A 61 -2.00 -1.63 -5.53
C PRO A 61 -2.11 -0.64 -6.69
N ALA A 62 -2.64 0.52 -6.39
CA ALA A 62 -2.74 1.65 -7.31
C ALA A 62 -1.53 2.59 -7.14
N GLY A 63 -1.69 3.87 -7.41
CA GLY A 63 -0.63 4.86 -7.28
C GLY A 63 0.50 4.61 -8.27
N PHE A 64 1.68 4.31 -7.76
CA PHE A 64 2.86 4.04 -8.59
C PHE A 64 2.63 2.97 -9.66
N TYR A 65 1.83 1.96 -9.36
CA TYR A 65 1.57 0.85 -10.28
C TYR A 65 0.46 1.12 -11.30
N ALA A 66 -0.22 2.26 -11.21
CA ALA A 66 -1.37 2.55 -12.08
C ALA A 66 -1.00 2.58 -13.57
N ALA A 67 0.20 3.06 -13.90
CA ALA A 67 0.67 3.11 -15.27
C ALA A 67 0.74 1.72 -15.91
N ASP A 68 1.06 0.69 -15.13
CA ASP A 68 1.24 -0.66 -15.65
C ASP A 68 -0.09 -1.36 -15.94
N TYR A 69 -1.11 -1.18 -15.11
CA TYR A 69 -2.36 -1.89 -15.30
C TYR A 69 -3.45 -1.07 -15.98
N CYS A 70 -3.24 0.24 -16.19
CA CYS A 70 -4.19 1.09 -16.94
C CYS A 70 -4.00 1.01 -18.45
N ALA A 71 -3.02 0.23 -18.93
CA ALA A 71 -2.75 0.04 -20.33
C ALA A 71 -2.61 -1.45 -20.65
N TRP A 72 -3.00 -1.82 -21.88
CA TRP A 72 -2.80 -3.18 -22.35
C TRP A 72 -1.39 -3.31 -22.92
N PRO A 73 -0.54 -4.21 -22.40
CA PRO A 73 0.79 -4.39 -22.92
C PRO A 73 0.75 -4.96 -24.35
N LYS A 74 1.57 -4.38 -25.24
CA LYS A 74 1.71 -4.85 -26.62
C LYS A 74 3.17 -5.08 -26.90
N ALA A 75 3.47 -6.15 -27.61
CA ALA A 75 4.78 -6.41 -28.16
C ALA A 75 4.76 -6.17 -29.66
N SER A 76 5.81 -5.56 -30.19
CA SER A 76 5.95 -5.38 -31.64
C SER A 76 7.41 -5.60 -32.06
N ILE A 77 7.57 -6.14 -33.26
CA ILE A 77 8.88 -6.31 -33.90
C ILE A 77 8.82 -5.62 -35.23
N ILE A 78 9.73 -4.67 -35.44
CA ILE A 78 9.79 -3.89 -36.66
C ILE A 78 11.11 -4.21 -37.36
N LYS A 79 11.02 -4.71 -38.60
CA LYS A 79 12.19 -4.92 -39.45
C LYS A 79 12.19 -3.89 -40.59
N LYS A 80 13.32 -3.21 -40.75
CA LYS A 80 13.54 -2.32 -41.90
C LYS A 80 14.13 -3.11 -43.06
N LEU A 81 13.54 -2.94 -44.22
CA LEU A 81 14.00 -3.56 -45.46
C LEU A 81 15.13 -2.76 -46.11
#